data_39ce7554269c60239870b77f42421fed
#
_entry.id   39ce7554269c60239870b77f42421fed
#
_cell.length_a   1.000
_cell.length_b   1.000
_cell.length_c   1.000
_cell.angle_alpha   90.00
_cell.angle_beta   90.00
_cell.angle_gamma   90.00
#
_symmetry.space_group_name_H-M   'P 1'
#
loop_
_entity.id
_entity.type
_entity.pdbx_description
1 polymer ?
#
loop_
_entity_poly.entity_id
_entity_poly.type
_entity_poly.pdbx_seq_one_letter_code
_entity_poly.pdbx_strand_id
1 'polypeptide(L)'
;MVGGRKGKIKMVLLNLIAILVSLIVIMPIVLIIINAFKATGEAMTMTINLPKKIVISNFGTVIEKGKLARSFCNSLLYAGVSTIVTIVLGSMSAYVFSRRRNKSFEALYMYLVLGMVIPVNYVSLMKVMQVLQLNNTALGIILLYVAIQTPFTIFLLYGFVSKIPTELDEAAIIDGCNAVELYFTIIMPLLKPAIVTGMVLCFLNTWNEFVMPLYFLNSSEKWPMTLAVYNFFGQYETSWNLICADVILTCAPVIIMYLLGQKYIVGGQTAGAVKG
;
A
#
# COMPACT_ATOMS: atom_id res chain seq x y z
N MET A 1 10.08 -32.78 -17.77
CA MET A 1 9.35 -34.07 -17.81
C MET A 1 9.28 -34.65 -16.40
N VAL A 2 8.17 -34.49 -15.66
CA VAL A 2 7.96 -35.09 -14.31
C VAL A 2 6.78 -36.06 -14.44
N GLY A 3 6.99 -37.18 -15.12
CA GLY A 3 5.96 -38.13 -15.50
C GLY A 3 5.99 -39.49 -14.80
N GLY A 4 6.81 -39.69 -13.77
CA GLY A 4 6.87 -40.92 -13.00
C GLY A 4 5.89 -40.92 -11.82
N ARG A 5 5.44 -42.14 -11.37
CA ARG A 5 4.55 -42.33 -10.21
C ARG A 5 5.02 -41.54 -8.96
N LYS A 6 6.36 -41.48 -8.74
CA LYS A 6 6.97 -40.66 -7.67
C LYS A 6 6.73 -39.14 -7.85
N GLY A 7 6.75 -38.64 -9.07
CA GLY A 7 6.47 -37.21 -9.34
C GLY A 7 5.00 -36.84 -9.07
N LYS A 8 4.04 -37.72 -9.41
CA LYS A 8 2.62 -37.53 -9.09
C LYS A 8 2.37 -37.53 -7.58
N ILE A 9 3.00 -38.45 -6.83
CA ILE A 9 2.87 -38.50 -5.36
C ILE A 9 3.44 -37.23 -4.72
N LYS A 10 4.61 -36.77 -5.19
CA LYS A 10 5.22 -35.50 -4.70
C LYS A 10 4.30 -34.30 -4.97
N MET A 11 3.68 -34.24 -6.15
CA MET A 11 2.75 -33.16 -6.51
C MET A 11 1.49 -33.18 -5.64
N VAL A 12 0.92 -34.38 -5.38
CA VAL A 12 -0.25 -34.51 -4.48
C VAL A 12 0.11 -34.07 -3.06
N LEU A 13 1.29 -34.47 -2.55
CA LEU A 13 1.76 -34.08 -1.21
C LEU A 13 1.94 -32.54 -1.11
N LEU A 14 2.55 -31.93 -2.14
CA LEU A 14 2.72 -30.47 -2.18
C LEU A 14 1.38 -29.74 -2.22
N ASN A 15 0.42 -30.25 -2.99
CA ASN A 15 -0.92 -29.67 -3.04
C ASN A 15 -1.65 -29.81 -1.69
N LEU A 16 -1.53 -30.95 -1.00
CA LEU A 16 -2.10 -31.13 0.33
C LEU A 16 -1.50 -30.15 1.34
N ILE A 17 -0.17 -29.95 1.33
CA ILE A 17 0.50 -28.98 2.18
C ILE A 17 0.01 -27.56 1.84
N ALA A 18 -0.08 -27.21 0.55
CA ALA A 18 -0.58 -25.92 0.13
C ALA A 18 -2.01 -25.66 0.60
N ILE A 19 -2.90 -26.68 0.51
CA ILE A 19 -4.28 -26.59 1.01
C ILE A 19 -4.30 -26.39 2.52
N LEU A 20 -3.52 -27.15 3.28
CA LEU A 20 -3.45 -27.00 4.75
C LEU A 20 -2.96 -25.61 5.15
N VAL A 21 -1.90 -25.10 4.51
CA VAL A 21 -1.41 -23.73 4.76
C VAL A 21 -2.48 -22.70 4.40
N SER A 22 -3.18 -22.87 3.27
CA SER A 22 -4.27 -21.97 2.86
C SER A 22 -5.42 -21.96 3.87
N LEU A 23 -5.79 -23.12 4.44
CA LEU A 23 -6.83 -23.20 5.47
C LEU A 23 -6.45 -22.44 6.75
N ILE A 24 -5.16 -22.53 7.17
CA ILE A 24 -4.67 -21.78 8.33
C ILE A 24 -4.78 -20.28 8.09
N VAL A 25 -4.46 -19.80 6.88
CA VAL A 25 -4.53 -18.37 6.52
C VAL A 25 -5.98 -17.89 6.39
N ILE A 26 -6.88 -18.73 5.90
CA ILE A 26 -8.30 -18.40 5.71
C ILE A 26 -9.06 -18.39 7.04
N MET A 27 -8.66 -19.20 8.02
CA MET A 27 -9.35 -19.35 9.31
C MET A 27 -9.64 -18.01 10.02
N PRO A 28 -8.67 -17.10 10.21
CA PRO A 28 -8.93 -15.81 10.85
C PRO A 28 -9.89 -14.93 10.04
N ILE A 29 -9.88 -15.02 8.72
CA ILE A 29 -10.80 -14.27 7.85
C ILE A 29 -12.23 -14.77 8.06
N VAL A 30 -12.43 -16.10 8.09
CA VAL A 30 -13.73 -16.72 8.35
C VAL A 30 -14.23 -16.34 9.75
N LEU A 31 -13.35 -16.32 10.75
CA LEU A 31 -13.68 -15.91 12.10
C LEU A 31 -14.17 -14.46 12.15
N ILE A 32 -13.51 -13.54 11.47
CA ILE A 32 -13.92 -12.14 11.37
C ILE A 32 -15.29 -12.04 10.68
N ILE A 33 -15.47 -12.74 9.55
CA ILE A 33 -16.73 -12.72 8.80
C ILE A 33 -17.88 -13.21 9.69
N ILE A 34 -17.74 -14.35 10.36
CA ILE A 34 -18.78 -14.92 11.23
C ILE A 34 -19.14 -13.95 12.37
N ASN A 35 -18.12 -13.39 13.04
CA ASN A 35 -18.35 -12.54 14.21
C ASN A 35 -18.91 -11.16 13.84
N ALA A 36 -18.69 -10.67 12.60
CA ALA A 36 -19.30 -9.44 12.10
C ALA A 36 -20.85 -9.50 12.06
N PHE A 37 -21.41 -10.69 11.92
CA PHE A 37 -22.87 -10.90 11.86
C PHE A 37 -23.49 -11.30 13.21
N LYS A 38 -22.70 -11.42 14.30
CA LYS A 38 -23.20 -11.75 15.63
C LYS A 38 -23.76 -10.54 16.39
N ALA A 39 -24.60 -10.81 17.37
CA ALA A 39 -24.94 -9.81 18.39
C ALA A 39 -23.73 -9.54 19.30
N THR A 40 -23.67 -8.34 19.93
CA THR A 40 -22.51 -7.90 20.72
C THR A 40 -22.12 -8.93 21.79
N GLY A 41 -23.07 -9.43 22.59
CA GLY A 41 -22.79 -10.41 23.65
C GLY A 41 -22.27 -11.76 23.10
N GLU A 42 -22.71 -12.18 21.91
CA GLU A 42 -22.24 -13.42 21.28
C GLU A 42 -20.83 -13.26 20.66
N ALA A 43 -20.51 -12.07 20.16
CA ALA A 43 -19.22 -11.78 19.56
C ALA A 43 -18.08 -11.62 20.59
N MET A 44 -18.39 -11.40 21.87
CA MET A 44 -17.38 -11.21 22.92
C MET A 44 -16.40 -12.39 23.04
N THR A 45 -16.85 -13.59 22.74
CA THR A 45 -16.03 -14.81 22.83
C THR A 45 -15.25 -15.14 21.54
N MET A 46 -15.47 -14.38 20.46
CA MET A 46 -14.80 -14.54 19.17
C MET A 46 -14.72 -15.99 18.69
N THR A 47 -15.86 -16.70 18.70
CA THR A 47 -15.92 -18.12 18.32
C THR A 47 -16.24 -18.31 16.83
N ILE A 48 -15.88 -19.47 16.30
CA ILE A 48 -16.20 -19.90 14.92
C ILE A 48 -17.64 -20.39 14.75
N ASN A 49 -18.40 -20.50 15.84
CA ASN A 49 -19.79 -20.92 15.80
C ASN A 49 -20.62 -19.94 14.96
N LEU A 50 -21.55 -20.46 14.17
CA LEU A 50 -22.46 -19.61 13.40
C LEU A 50 -23.34 -18.76 14.32
N PRO A 51 -23.69 -17.53 13.89
CA PRO A 51 -24.53 -16.63 14.70
C PRO A 51 -25.93 -17.24 14.93
N LYS A 52 -26.43 -17.17 16.16
CA LYS A 52 -27.81 -17.57 16.50
C LYS A 52 -28.84 -16.72 15.74
N LYS A 53 -28.52 -15.45 15.52
CA LYS A 53 -29.29 -14.50 14.72
C LYS A 53 -28.34 -13.66 13.91
N ILE A 54 -28.56 -13.56 12.60
CA ILE A 54 -27.76 -12.73 11.69
C ILE A 54 -28.14 -11.25 11.92
N VAL A 55 -27.17 -10.44 12.36
CA VAL A 55 -27.33 -9.01 12.66
C VAL A 55 -26.64 -8.16 11.59
N ILE A 56 -27.32 -7.90 10.47
CA ILE A 56 -26.80 -7.08 9.37
C ILE A 56 -26.66 -5.61 9.78
N SER A 57 -27.46 -5.16 10.74
CA SER A 57 -27.41 -3.77 11.25
C SER A 57 -26.06 -3.36 11.83
N ASN A 58 -25.16 -4.31 12.15
CA ASN A 58 -23.79 -4.02 12.57
C ASN A 58 -23.07 -3.17 11.53
N PHE A 59 -23.21 -3.47 10.25
CA PHE A 59 -22.59 -2.73 9.15
C PHE A 59 -23.14 -1.30 9.03
N GLY A 60 -24.47 -1.12 9.19
CA GLY A 60 -25.07 0.22 9.25
C GLY A 60 -24.54 1.05 10.42
N THR A 61 -24.45 0.42 11.61
CA THR A 61 -23.89 1.06 12.80
C THR A 61 -22.43 1.48 12.60
N VAL A 62 -21.62 0.66 11.94
CA VAL A 62 -20.23 0.98 11.63
C VAL A 62 -20.13 2.16 10.67
N ILE A 63 -20.96 2.20 9.65
CA ILE A 63 -20.95 3.31 8.68
C ILE A 63 -21.32 4.64 9.37
N GLU A 64 -22.36 4.64 10.22
CA GLU A 64 -22.86 5.84 10.87
C GLU A 64 -22.01 6.26 12.07
N LYS A 65 -21.90 5.40 13.09
CA LYS A 65 -21.20 5.72 14.35
C LYS A 65 -19.69 5.71 14.20
N GLY A 66 -19.14 4.84 13.34
CA GLY A 66 -17.70 4.77 13.01
C GLY A 66 -17.24 5.89 12.09
N LYS A 67 -18.15 6.75 11.57
CA LYS A 67 -17.85 7.81 10.59
C LYS A 67 -17.13 7.24 9.35
N LEU A 68 -17.47 6.01 8.97
CA LEU A 68 -16.69 5.25 8.00
C LEU A 68 -16.65 5.90 6.61
N ALA A 69 -17.71 6.56 6.20
CA ALA A 69 -17.75 7.32 4.94
C ALA A 69 -16.69 8.43 4.92
N ARG A 70 -16.51 9.15 6.04
CA ARG A 70 -15.49 10.18 6.19
C ARG A 70 -14.09 9.58 6.19
N SER A 71 -13.89 8.49 6.93
CA SER A 71 -12.63 7.77 6.98
C SER A 71 -12.24 7.19 5.61
N PHE A 72 -13.21 6.76 4.82
CA PHE A 72 -12.99 6.35 3.43
C PHE A 72 -12.48 7.51 2.56
N CYS A 73 -13.14 8.68 2.63
CA CYS A 73 -12.68 9.88 1.92
C CYS A 73 -11.27 10.29 2.36
N ASN A 74 -10.97 10.23 3.67
CA ASN A 74 -9.63 10.50 4.20
C ASN A 74 -8.61 9.51 3.65
N SER A 75 -8.90 8.19 3.68
CA SER A 75 -8.01 7.16 3.12
C SER A 75 -7.75 7.39 1.65
N LEU A 76 -8.79 7.68 0.87
CA LEU A 76 -8.67 7.94 -0.56
C LEU A 76 -7.85 9.21 -0.85
N LEU A 77 -8.06 10.27 -0.08
CA LEU A 77 -7.28 11.50 -0.17
C LEU A 77 -5.81 11.24 0.15
N TYR A 78 -5.53 10.60 1.30
CA TYR A 78 -4.14 10.36 1.74
C TYR A 78 -3.42 9.39 0.80
N ALA A 79 -4.02 8.25 0.48
CA ALA A 79 -3.42 7.27 -0.41
C ALA A 79 -3.33 7.78 -1.86
N GLY A 80 -4.37 8.43 -2.37
CA GLY A 80 -4.40 8.93 -3.75
C GLY A 80 -3.39 10.05 -3.99
N VAL A 81 -3.43 11.11 -3.17
CA VAL A 81 -2.54 12.27 -3.34
C VAL A 81 -1.08 11.89 -3.10
N SER A 82 -0.79 11.16 -2.00
CA SER A 82 0.60 10.74 -1.74
C SER A 82 1.14 9.84 -2.84
N THR A 83 0.33 8.91 -3.39
CA THR A 83 0.74 8.06 -4.50
C THR A 83 1.09 8.87 -5.74
N ILE A 84 0.21 9.82 -6.14
CA ILE A 84 0.46 10.64 -7.34
C ILE A 84 1.75 11.45 -7.16
N VAL A 85 1.91 12.14 -6.02
CA VAL A 85 3.09 12.96 -5.75
C VAL A 85 4.36 12.09 -5.70
N THR A 86 4.30 10.95 -5.01
CA THR A 86 5.44 10.01 -4.92
C THR A 86 5.86 9.48 -6.29
N ILE A 87 4.91 9.11 -7.14
CA ILE A 87 5.20 8.60 -8.48
C ILE A 87 5.80 9.67 -9.38
N VAL A 88 5.25 10.89 -9.35
CA VAL A 88 5.80 12.00 -10.16
C VAL A 88 7.23 12.31 -9.72
N LEU A 89 7.45 12.55 -8.43
CA LEU A 89 8.78 12.86 -7.90
C LEU A 89 9.76 11.69 -8.09
N GLY A 90 9.31 10.47 -7.78
CA GLY A 90 10.12 9.27 -7.87
C GLY A 90 10.53 8.92 -9.30
N SER A 91 9.62 9.04 -10.28
CA SER A 91 9.92 8.72 -11.67
C SER A 91 10.83 9.77 -12.33
N MET A 92 10.62 11.06 -12.06
CA MET A 92 11.51 12.12 -12.52
C MET A 92 12.91 11.98 -11.90
N SER A 93 12.98 11.70 -10.59
CA SER A 93 14.26 11.47 -9.91
C SER A 93 14.99 10.25 -10.46
N ALA A 94 14.28 9.13 -10.66
CA ALA A 94 14.83 7.91 -11.24
C ALA A 94 15.40 8.14 -12.65
N TYR A 95 14.71 8.95 -13.47
CA TYR A 95 15.20 9.35 -14.78
C TYR A 95 16.51 10.14 -14.69
N VAL A 96 16.55 11.18 -13.86
CA VAL A 96 17.75 12.01 -13.68
C VAL A 96 18.93 11.19 -13.17
N PHE A 97 18.72 10.33 -12.16
CA PHE A 97 19.78 9.48 -11.61
C PHE A 97 20.28 8.44 -12.63
N SER A 98 19.42 7.93 -13.48
CA SER A 98 19.81 6.96 -14.50
C SER A 98 20.63 7.59 -15.63
N ARG A 99 20.38 8.86 -15.98
CA ARG A 99 21.07 9.57 -17.08
C ARG A 99 22.32 10.32 -16.63
N ARG A 100 22.36 10.83 -15.41
CA ARG A 100 23.51 11.56 -14.87
C ARG A 100 24.40 10.64 -14.04
N ARG A 101 25.40 10.03 -14.70
CA ARG A 101 26.35 9.08 -14.09
C ARG A 101 27.62 9.80 -13.59
N ASN A 102 27.48 10.79 -12.71
CA ASN A 102 28.61 11.37 -12.00
C ASN A 102 28.59 10.97 -10.51
N LYS A 103 29.74 11.04 -9.84
CA LYS A 103 29.92 10.61 -8.44
C LYS A 103 28.90 11.26 -7.47
N SER A 104 28.53 12.51 -7.73
CA SER A 104 27.59 13.24 -6.87
C SER A 104 26.16 12.68 -6.99
N PHE A 105 25.69 12.38 -8.21
CA PHE A 105 24.37 11.79 -8.44
C PHE A 105 24.30 10.35 -7.97
N GLU A 106 25.38 9.58 -8.15
CA GLU A 106 25.48 8.21 -7.60
C GLU A 106 25.43 8.21 -6.06
N ALA A 107 26.16 9.12 -5.43
CA ALA A 107 26.14 9.27 -3.97
C ALA A 107 24.74 9.68 -3.46
N LEU A 108 24.08 10.62 -4.15
CA LEU A 108 22.73 11.05 -3.80
C LEU A 108 21.69 9.93 -3.99
N TYR A 109 21.78 9.17 -5.08
CA TYR A 109 20.95 7.98 -5.29
C TYR A 109 21.16 6.96 -4.17
N MET A 110 22.42 6.64 -3.85
CA MET A 110 22.74 5.71 -2.78
C MET A 110 22.22 6.19 -1.41
N TYR A 111 22.36 7.49 -1.12
CA TYR A 111 21.83 8.10 0.10
C TYR A 111 20.31 7.93 0.21
N LEU A 112 19.57 8.17 -0.88
CA LEU A 112 18.12 7.98 -0.88
C LEU A 112 17.73 6.51 -0.72
N VAL A 113 18.43 5.59 -1.40
CA VAL A 113 18.18 4.14 -1.27
C VAL A 113 18.48 3.64 0.14
N LEU A 114 19.52 4.15 0.80
CA LEU A 114 19.80 3.85 2.21
C LEU A 114 18.65 4.26 3.14
N GLY A 115 17.89 5.29 2.78
CA GLY A 115 16.69 5.69 3.51
C GLY A 115 15.61 4.60 3.61
N MET A 116 15.62 3.59 2.72
CA MET A 116 14.70 2.44 2.82
C MET A 116 15.07 1.47 3.96
N VAL A 117 16.34 1.42 4.33
CA VAL A 117 16.88 0.46 5.31
C VAL A 117 16.81 1.03 6.72
N ILE A 118 16.85 2.35 6.86
CA ILE A 118 16.83 3.01 8.16
C ILE A 118 15.40 2.97 8.73
N PRO A 119 15.21 2.35 9.92
CA PRO A 119 13.89 2.32 10.55
C PRO A 119 13.44 3.73 10.95
N VAL A 120 12.16 4.01 10.76
CA VAL A 120 11.57 5.30 11.12
C VAL A 120 11.57 5.48 12.63
N ASN A 121 12.21 6.54 13.12
CA ASN A 121 12.15 6.93 14.52
C ASN A 121 10.95 7.88 14.73
N TYR A 122 9.86 7.35 15.26
CA TYR A 122 8.60 8.09 15.44
C TYR A 122 8.74 9.27 16.42
N VAL A 123 9.61 9.17 17.44
CA VAL A 123 9.82 10.26 18.43
C VAL A 123 10.48 11.47 17.77
N SER A 124 11.56 11.25 17.04
CA SER A 124 12.24 12.31 16.30
C SER A 124 11.34 12.91 15.23
N LEU A 125 10.60 12.05 14.51
CA LEU A 125 9.67 12.48 13.47
C LEU A 125 8.52 13.32 14.05
N MET A 126 7.99 12.95 15.23
CA MET A 126 6.99 13.75 15.95
C MET A 126 7.49 15.16 16.25
N LYS A 127 8.75 15.30 16.68
CA LYS A 127 9.35 16.61 16.92
C LYS A 127 9.44 17.45 15.64
N VAL A 128 9.88 16.84 14.54
CA VAL A 128 9.92 17.51 13.23
C VAL A 128 8.53 18.00 12.81
N MET A 129 7.53 17.13 12.93
CA MET A 129 6.14 17.47 12.59
C MET A 129 5.55 18.59 13.46
N GLN A 130 5.92 18.62 14.76
CA GLN A 130 5.52 19.69 15.66
C GLN A 130 6.17 21.02 15.28
N VAL A 131 7.48 21.04 15.01
CA VAL A 131 8.22 22.26 14.62
C VAL A 131 7.66 22.82 13.30
N LEU A 132 7.34 21.95 12.34
CA LEU A 132 6.76 22.35 11.06
C LEU A 132 5.25 22.68 11.14
N GLN A 133 4.61 22.52 12.30
CA GLN A 133 3.18 22.71 12.52
C GLN A 133 2.30 21.81 11.60
N LEU A 134 2.83 20.65 11.21
CA LEU A 134 2.17 19.67 10.35
C LEU A 134 1.45 18.58 11.11
N ASN A 135 1.59 18.52 12.44
CA ASN A 135 0.96 17.52 13.28
C ASN A 135 -0.57 17.67 13.23
N ASN A 136 -1.29 16.54 13.19
CA ASN A 136 -2.75 16.47 13.07
C ASN A 136 -3.30 17.22 11.84
N THR A 137 -2.59 17.19 10.72
CA THR A 137 -3.03 17.79 9.44
C THR A 137 -3.02 16.77 8.30
N ALA A 138 -3.94 16.92 7.34
CA ALA A 138 -3.96 16.08 6.13
C ALA A 138 -2.69 16.28 5.30
N LEU A 139 -2.19 17.51 5.20
CA LEU A 139 -0.95 17.81 4.49
C LEU A 139 0.23 17.10 5.15
N GLY A 140 0.31 17.13 6.48
CA GLY A 140 1.37 16.48 7.23
C GLY A 140 1.44 14.98 6.96
N ILE A 141 0.33 14.27 7.05
CA ILE A 141 0.30 12.82 6.82
C ILE A 141 0.62 12.47 5.36
N ILE A 142 0.16 13.27 4.39
CA ILE A 142 0.47 13.09 2.97
C ILE A 142 1.99 13.27 2.74
N LEU A 143 2.60 14.32 3.28
CA LEU A 143 4.04 14.56 3.14
C LEU A 143 4.87 13.45 3.78
N LEU A 144 4.44 12.90 4.93
CA LEU A 144 5.07 11.75 5.55
C LEU A 144 5.05 10.53 4.62
N TYR A 145 3.91 10.22 4.02
CA TYR A 145 3.80 9.10 3.09
C TYR A 145 4.67 9.31 1.85
N VAL A 146 4.67 10.52 1.29
CA VAL A 146 5.55 10.86 0.15
C VAL A 146 7.02 10.66 0.53
N ALA A 147 7.45 11.20 1.68
CA ALA A 147 8.85 11.10 2.10
C ALA A 147 9.32 9.64 2.28
N ILE A 148 8.47 8.79 2.89
CA ILE A 148 8.83 7.40 3.18
C ILE A 148 8.80 6.53 1.94
N GLN A 149 7.88 6.77 1.00
CA GLN A 149 7.72 5.93 -0.18
C GLN A 149 8.60 6.36 -1.37
N THR A 150 9.07 7.61 -1.40
CA THR A 150 9.89 8.13 -2.50
C THR A 150 11.18 7.31 -2.72
N PRO A 151 11.97 6.93 -1.71
CA PRO A 151 13.17 6.12 -1.92
C PRO A 151 12.90 4.79 -2.62
N PHE A 152 11.87 4.06 -2.17
CA PHE A 152 11.46 2.81 -2.80
C PHE A 152 11.01 3.01 -4.25
N THR A 153 10.25 4.07 -4.51
CA THR A 153 9.74 4.39 -5.85
C THR A 153 10.89 4.75 -6.79
N ILE A 154 11.87 5.53 -6.33
CA ILE A 154 13.09 5.84 -7.10
C ILE A 154 13.84 4.55 -7.42
N PHE A 155 14.07 3.70 -6.43
CA PHE A 155 14.76 2.42 -6.61
C PHE A 155 14.06 1.53 -7.63
N LEU A 156 12.74 1.35 -7.49
CA LEU A 156 11.92 0.56 -8.40
C LEU A 156 12.02 1.08 -9.84
N LEU A 157 11.77 2.37 -10.03
CA LEU A 157 11.69 2.99 -11.36
C LEU A 157 13.07 3.14 -12.00
N TYR A 158 14.14 3.36 -11.24
CA TYR A 158 15.51 3.40 -11.73
C TYR A 158 15.88 2.14 -12.51
N GLY A 159 15.49 0.95 -12.00
CA GLY A 159 15.72 -0.32 -12.68
C GLY A 159 15.01 -0.45 -14.03
N PHE A 160 13.91 0.29 -14.25
CA PHE A 160 13.21 0.32 -15.54
C PHE A 160 13.80 1.39 -16.46
N VAL A 161 14.06 2.59 -15.95
CA VAL A 161 14.67 3.68 -16.74
C VAL A 161 16.02 3.27 -17.32
N SER A 162 16.84 2.55 -16.54
CA SER A 162 18.18 2.11 -16.96
C SER A 162 18.17 1.15 -18.16
N LYS A 163 17.01 0.57 -18.49
CA LYS A 163 16.82 -0.32 -19.65
C LYS A 163 16.37 0.44 -20.91
N ILE A 164 15.97 1.69 -20.79
CA ILE A 164 15.58 2.53 -21.92
C ILE A 164 16.86 3.04 -22.59
N PRO A 165 17.04 2.79 -23.91
CA PRO A 165 18.21 3.26 -24.65
C PRO A 165 18.36 4.79 -24.56
N THR A 166 19.60 5.27 -24.39
CA THR A 166 19.92 6.71 -24.32
C THR A 166 19.76 7.41 -25.63
N GLU A 167 19.85 6.67 -26.75
CA GLU A 167 19.66 7.14 -28.11
C GLU A 167 18.28 7.80 -28.32
N LEU A 168 17.28 7.40 -27.57
CA LEU A 168 15.96 8.04 -27.60
C LEU A 168 16.00 9.47 -27.03
N ASP A 169 16.81 9.68 -26.00
CA ASP A 169 17.00 11.01 -25.42
C ASP A 169 17.76 11.92 -26.41
N GLU A 170 18.80 11.37 -27.07
CA GLU A 170 19.60 12.08 -28.07
C GLU A 170 18.78 12.47 -29.30
N ALA A 171 17.97 11.54 -29.83
CA ALA A 171 17.07 11.81 -30.95
C ALA A 171 16.07 12.93 -30.61
N ALA A 172 15.45 12.88 -29.43
CA ALA A 172 14.50 13.90 -29.00
C ALA A 172 15.15 15.29 -28.83
N ILE A 173 16.39 15.35 -28.38
CA ILE A 173 17.14 16.62 -28.27
C ILE A 173 17.44 17.17 -29.67
N ILE A 174 17.80 16.32 -30.64
CA ILE A 174 18.02 16.72 -32.04
C ILE A 174 16.71 17.26 -32.65
N ASP A 175 15.56 16.66 -32.29
CA ASP A 175 14.23 17.10 -32.72
C ASP A 175 13.76 18.39 -32.01
N GLY A 176 14.58 18.95 -31.10
CA GLY A 176 14.32 20.23 -30.41
C GLY A 176 13.49 20.13 -29.13
N CYS A 177 13.25 18.93 -28.62
CA CYS A 177 12.55 18.75 -27.35
C CYS A 177 13.34 19.34 -26.17
N ASN A 178 12.68 20.10 -25.30
CA ASN A 178 13.26 20.46 -24.02
C ASN A 178 13.18 19.29 -23.03
N ALA A 179 13.87 19.38 -21.89
CA ALA A 179 13.98 18.29 -20.92
C ALA A 179 12.60 17.85 -20.34
N VAL A 180 11.65 18.78 -20.22
CA VAL A 180 10.31 18.48 -19.69
C VAL A 180 9.48 17.77 -20.76
N GLU A 181 9.51 18.24 -21.99
CA GLU A 181 8.86 17.60 -23.14
C GLU A 181 9.40 16.19 -23.37
N LEU A 182 10.72 16.02 -23.40
CA LEU A 182 11.36 14.72 -23.51
C LEU A 182 10.85 13.74 -22.43
N TYR A 183 10.81 14.18 -21.18
CA TYR A 183 10.38 13.33 -20.09
C TYR A 183 8.90 12.93 -20.24
N PHE A 184 7.98 13.89 -20.39
CA PHE A 184 6.54 13.60 -20.39
C PHE A 184 6.05 12.96 -21.70
N THR A 185 6.67 13.29 -22.85
CA THR A 185 6.21 12.83 -24.16
C THR A 185 6.84 11.51 -24.57
N ILE A 186 8.08 11.23 -24.16
CA ILE A 186 8.83 10.07 -24.61
C ILE A 186 9.09 9.09 -23.45
N ILE A 187 9.74 9.55 -22.39
CA ILE A 187 10.20 8.66 -21.31
C ILE A 187 9.04 8.15 -20.45
N MET A 188 8.15 9.01 -20.00
CA MET A 188 7.02 8.63 -19.13
C MET A 188 6.08 7.61 -19.78
N PRO A 189 5.70 7.71 -21.07
CA PRO A 189 4.91 6.68 -21.75
C PRO A 189 5.60 5.32 -21.81
N LEU A 190 6.92 5.28 -22.02
CA LEU A 190 7.70 4.04 -22.02
C LEU A 190 7.77 3.42 -20.61
N LEU A 191 7.75 4.24 -19.58
CA LEU A 191 7.72 3.80 -18.17
C LEU A 191 6.31 3.40 -17.68
N LYS A 192 5.25 3.58 -18.48
CA LYS A 192 3.86 3.37 -18.05
C LYS A 192 3.62 2.04 -17.30
N PRO A 193 4.14 0.87 -17.74
CA PRO A 193 3.93 -0.38 -17.00
C PRO A 193 4.56 -0.34 -15.60
N ALA A 194 5.78 0.22 -15.48
CA ALA A 194 6.48 0.35 -14.21
C ALA A 194 5.82 1.39 -13.28
N ILE A 195 5.37 2.51 -13.85
CA ILE A 195 4.62 3.55 -13.15
C ILE A 195 3.32 2.97 -12.56
N VAL A 196 2.54 2.22 -13.35
CA VAL A 196 1.31 1.58 -12.85
C VAL A 196 1.62 0.59 -11.72
N THR A 197 2.69 -0.21 -11.84
CA THR A 197 3.15 -1.08 -10.75
C THR A 197 3.48 -0.27 -9.49
N GLY A 198 4.27 0.79 -9.63
CA GLY A 198 4.61 1.70 -8.53
C GLY A 198 3.37 2.34 -7.89
N MET A 199 2.42 2.81 -8.70
CA MET A 199 1.16 3.38 -8.22
C MET A 199 0.36 2.40 -7.36
N VAL A 200 0.20 1.16 -7.82
CA VAL A 200 -0.54 0.14 -7.07
C VAL A 200 0.17 -0.17 -5.75
N LEU A 201 1.49 -0.34 -5.77
CA LEU A 201 2.26 -0.62 -4.55
C LEU A 201 2.21 0.54 -3.56
N CYS A 202 2.43 1.78 -3.99
CA CYS A 202 2.35 2.97 -3.15
C CYS A 202 0.94 3.15 -2.55
N PHE A 203 -0.09 2.99 -3.37
CA PHE A 203 -1.48 3.10 -2.92
C PHE A 203 -1.81 2.06 -1.85
N LEU A 204 -1.50 0.78 -2.10
CA LEU A 204 -1.75 -0.31 -1.15
C LEU A 204 -0.97 -0.13 0.15
N ASN A 205 0.29 0.30 0.09
CA ASN A 205 1.10 0.57 1.27
C ASN A 205 0.49 1.70 2.12
N THR A 206 0.10 2.82 1.47
CA THR A 206 -0.53 3.94 2.19
C THR A 206 -1.92 3.57 2.73
N TRP A 207 -2.73 2.86 1.95
CA TRP A 207 -4.07 2.46 2.40
C TRP A 207 -4.03 1.57 3.64
N ASN A 208 -3.08 0.63 3.67
CA ASN A 208 -2.94 -0.33 4.78
C ASN A 208 -2.16 0.25 5.97
N GLU A 209 -1.59 1.47 5.82
CA GLU A 209 -0.80 2.07 6.88
C GLU A 209 -1.69 2.46 8.07
N PHE A 210 -1.26 2.00 9.25
CA PHE A 210 -1.99 2.18 10.49
C PHE A 210 -1.18 3.00 11.52
N VAL A 211 0.12 2.76 11.57
CA VAL A 211 0.99 3.29 12.61
C VAL A 211 1.19 4.81 12.48
N MET A 212 1.41 5.29 11.26
CA MET A 212 1.56 6.73 11.01
C MET A 212 0.31 7.53 11.40
N PRO A 213 -0.90 7.18 10.94
CA PRO A 213 -2.12 7.85 11.40
C PRO A 213 -2.32 7.81 12.91
N LEU A 214 -1.98 6.69 13.56
CA LEU A 214 -2.10 6.52 15.01
C LEU A 214 -1.26 7.55 15.77
N TYR A 215 -0.03 7.82 15.32
CA TYR A 215 0.86 8.76 15.99
C TYR A 215 0.61 10.22 15.60
N PHE A 216 0.20 10.48 14.35
CA PHE A 216 0.17 11.84 13.79
C PHE A 216 -1.22 12.44 13.60
N LEU A 217 -2.31 11.66 13.74
CA LEU A 217 -3.70 12.13 13.64
C LEU A 217 -4.47 11.95 14.94
N ASN A 218 -4.60 13.02 15.71
CA ASN A 218 -5.23 12.97 17.04
C ASN A 218 -6.76 13.09 17.00
N SER A 219 -7.34 13.49 15.85
CA SER A 219 -8.79 13.69 15.70
C SER A 219 -9.41 12.55 14.90
N SER A 220 -10.45 11.92 15.45
CA SER A 220 -11.19 10.85 14.76
C SER A 220 -11.80 11.31 13.42
N GLU A 221 -12.00 12.61 13.23
CA GLU A 221 -12.49 13.17 11.98
C GLU A 221 -11.46 13.10 10.83
N LYS A 222 -10.18 12.96 11.16
CA LYS A 222 -9.07 12.85 10.21
C LYS A 222 -8.57 11.42 10.04
N TRP A 223 -9.13 10.48 10.78
CA TRP A 223 -8.68 9.09 10.72
C TRP A 223 -8.98 8.44 9.37
N PRO A 224 -8.02 7.70 8.79
CA PRO A 224 -8.28 6.80 7.68
C PRO A 224 -9.07 5.58 8.14
N MET A 225 -9.54 4.76 7.20
CA MET A 225 -10.34 3.56 7.49
C MET A 225 -9.63 2.59 8.43
N THR A 226 -8.33 2.39 8.26
CA THR A 226 -7.52 1.51 9.10
C THR A 226 -7.51 1.92 10.58
N LEU A 227 -7.66 3.21 10.87
CA LEU A 227 -7.70 3.73 12.24
C LEU A 227 -9.13 3.90 12.77
N ALA A 228 -10.14 3.93 11.90
CA ALA A 228 -11.55 4.11 12.27
C ALA A 228 -12.06 3.02 13.22
N VAL A 229 -11.49 1.82 13.16
CA VAL A 229 -11.79 0.69 14.05
C VAL A 229 -11.69 1.07 15.53
N TYR A 230 -10.83 2.05 15.88
CA TYR A 230 -10.70 2.54 17.26
C TYR A 230 -11.96 3.23 17.81
N ASN A 231 -12.88 3.66 16.95
CA ASN A 231 -14.17 4.19 17.39
C ASN A 231 -15.03 3.15 18.12
N PHE A 232 -14.70 1.84 17.99
CA PHE A 232 -15.43 0.72 18.60
C PHE A 232 -14.68 0.07 19.77
N PHE A 233 -13.46 0.56 20.11
CA PHE A 233 -12.78 0.20 21.34
C PHE A 233 -13.24 1.11 22.48
N GLY A 234 -14.16 0.61 23.29
CA GLY A 234 -14.60 1.31 24.51
C GLY A 234 -13.62 1.13 25.66
N GLN A 235 -13.68 2.02 26.65
CA GLN A 235 -12.83 1.96 27.84
C GLN A 235 -13.13 0.74 28.72
N TYR A 236 -14.38 0.27 28.72
CA TYR A 236 -14.86 -0.85 29.57
C TYR A 236 -15.43 -2.00 28.76
N GLU A 237 -15.94 -1.75 27.56
CA GLU A 237 -16.51 -2.77 26.68
C GLU A 237 -16.02 -2.58 25.25
N THR A 238 -15.63 -3.67 24.63
CA THR A 238 -15.19 -3.71 23.24
C THR A 238 -16.26 -4.39 22.40
N SER A 239 -16.75 -3.70 21.38
CA SER A 239 -17.78 -4.23 20.47
C SER A 239 -17.15 -5.05 19.36
N TRP A 240 -16.75 -6.28 19.64
CA TRP A 240 -16.05 -7.15 18.66
C TRP A 240 -16.83 -7.39 17.37
N ASN A 241 -18.16 -7.46 17.42
CA ASN A 241 -19.00 -7.55 16.22
C ASN A 241 -18.84 -6.32 15.29
N LEU A 242 -18.77 -5.12 15.88
CA LEU A 242 -18.60 -3.88 15.12
C LEU A 242 -17.17 -3.75 14.58
N ILE A 243 -16.17 -4.14 15.38
CA ILE A 243 -14.77 -4.21 14.94
C ILE A 243 -14.64 -5.15 13.74
N CYS A 244 -15.21 -6.36 13.81
CA CYS A 244 -15.19 -7.31 12.69
C CYS A 244 -15.90 -6.76 11.45
N ALA A 245 -17.05 -6.09 11.62
CA ALA A 245 -17.76 -5.45 10.51
C ALA A 245 -16.95 -4.29 9.88
N ASP A 246 -16.28 -3.47 10.70
CA ASP A 246 -15.40 -2.40 10.25
C ASP A 246 -14.21 -2.94 9.45
N VAL A 247 -13.56 -3.99 9.93
CA VAL A 247 -12.44 -4.65 9.23
C VAL A 247 -12.87 -5.16 7.85
N ILE A 248 -14.07 -5.77 7.73
CA ILE A 248 -14.59 -6.23 6.43
C ILE A 248 -14.77 -5.04 5.48
N LEU A 249 -15.39 -3.96 5.94
CA LEU A 249 -15.63 -2.76 5.12
C LEU A 249 -14.31 -2.08 4.74
N THR A 250 -13.34 -2.05 5.64
CA THR A 250 -12.01 -1.48 5.40
C THR A 250 -11.18 -2.30 4.40
N CYS A 251 -11.31 -3.62 4.42
CA CYS A 251 -10.62 -4.52 3.49
C CYS A 251 -11.23 -4.50 2.08
N ALA A 252 -12.52 -4.21 1.93
CA ALA A 252 -13.20 -4.29 0.63
C ALA A 252 -12.54 -3.42 -0.46
N PRO A 253 -12.21 -2.13 -0.24
CA PRO A 253 -11.53 -1.30 -1.25
C PRO A 253 -10.14 -1.83 -1.60
N VAL A 254 -9.38 -2.37 -0.62
CA VAL A 254 -8.06 -2.97 -0.84
C VAL A 254 -8.15 -4.18 -1.75
N ILE A 255 -9.12 -5.06 -1.49
CA ILE A 255 -9.35 -6.26 -2.30
C ILE A 255 -9.70 -5.87 -3.73
N ILE A 256 -10.58 -4.88 -3.93
CA ILE A 256 -10.95 -4.37 -5.26
C ILE A 256 -9.71 -3.82 -5.97
N MET A 257 -8.93 -2.96 -5.31
CA MET A 257 -7.71 -2.38 -5.88
C MET A 257 -6.68 -3.46 -6.22
N TYR A 258 -6.52 -4.47 -5.35
CA TYR A 258 -5.62 -5.60 -5.61
C TYR A 258 -6.08 -6.41 -6.84
N LEU A 259 -7.36 -6.76 -6.94
CA LEU A 259 -7.90 -7.53 -8.06
C LEU A 259 -7.73 -6.78 -9.40
N LEU A 260 -7.88 -5.46 -9.40
CA LEU A 260 -7.65 -4.63 -10.57
C LEU A 260 -6.16 -4.48 -10.91
N GLY A 261 -5.30 -4.41 -9.87
CA GLY A 261 -3.86 -4.14 -9.98
C GLY A 261 -2.98 -5.37 -10.11
N GLN A 262 -3.44 -6.60 -9.75
CA GLN A 262 -2.60 -7.79 -9.64
C GLN A 262 -1.80 -8.13 -10.90
N LYS A 263 -2.38 -7.92 -12.08
CA LYS A 263 -1.71 -8.16 -13.36
C LYS A 263 -0.47 -7.27 -13.58
N TYR A 264 -0.48 -6.06 -13.03
CA TYR A 264 0.64 -5.13 -13.12
C TYR A 264 1.70 -5.43 -12.06
N ILE A 265 1.29 -5.88 -10.87
CA ILE A 265 2.22 -6.27 -9.78
C ILE A 265 3.09 -7.45 -10.23
N VAL A 266 2.47 -8.50 -10.77
CA VAL A 266 3.19 -9.71 -11.23
C VAL A 266 4.12 -9.37 -12.41
N GLY A 267 3.65 -8.59 -13.38
CA GLY A 267 4.45 -8.17 -14.53
C GLY A 267 5.65 -7.27 -14.15
N GLY A 268 5.48 -6.38 -13.17
CA GLY A 268 6.54 -5.48 -12.72
C GLY A 268 7.64 -6.18 -11.92
N GLN A 269 7.28 -7.10 -11.03
CA GLN A 269 8.25 -7.86 -10.23
C GLN A 269 9.11 -8.81 -11.08
N THR A 270 8.51 -9.46 -12.07
CA THR A 270 9.24 -10.38 -12.97
C THR A 270 10.18 -9.63 -13.91
N ALA A 271 9.83 -8.44 -14.40
CA ALA A 271 10.69 -7.63 -15.26
C ALA A 271 11.95 -7.09 -14.52
N GLY A 272 11.90 -6.97 -13.18
CA GLY A 272 13.05 -6.64 -12.34
C GLY A 272 13.93 -7.84 -11.96
N ALA A 273 13.36 -9.05 -11.95
CA ALA A 273 14.03 -10.28 -11.48
C ALA A 273 14.78 -11.03 -12.60
N VAL A 274 14.52 -10.76 -13.88
CA VAL A 274 15.25 -11.40 -14.99
C VAL A 274 16.57 -10.68 -15.20
N LYS A 275 17.54 -10.97 -14.34
CA LYS A 275 18.97 -10.91 -14.61
C LYS A 275 19.39 -12.34 -14.95
N GLY A 276 19.42 -12.64 -16.19
CA GLY A 276 20.03 -13.82 -16.75
C GLY A 276 20.87 -13.38 -17.93
#